data_ef0430212209b05f42854f194704f058
#
_entry.id   ef0430212209b05f42854f194704f058
#
_cell.length_a   1.000
_cell.length_b   1.000
_cell.length_c   1.000
_cell.angle_alpha   90.00
_cell.angle_beta   90.00
_cell.angle_gamma   90.00
#
_symmetry.space_group_name_H-M   'P 1'
#
loop_
_entity.id
_entity.type
_entity.pdbx_description
1 polymer ?
#
loop_
_entity_poly.entity_id
_entity_poly.type
_entity_poly.pdbx_seq_one_letter_code
_entity_poly.pdbx_strand_id
1 'polypeptide(L)'
;TNTRLGADTAAIEEAFGKSDTWVVLVPEGDTATQAELSDALHAIPEVTGILSYVDNAGASIPPEFVPSDTLKLLVSGGYTRMVLTVNADTEGDAAFALVEKVRATVQQYYPDAYDLAGQGVSTYDLMDTITADMVKVNLLAIGAVFLILLLMKRQLLLPVILVLSIETAIWINLAIPYFRGRHVFYIAYLIISTIQLGATVDYAILFSDRYQEFRETLDKKQAIAATVSTVTTSVITTGSPLAV
;
A
#
# COMPACT_ATOMS: atom_id res chain seq x y z
N THR A 1 -4.33 -7.17 19.53
CA THR A 1 -5.18 -6.00 19.26
C THR A 1 -6.22 -5.88 20.38
N ASN A 2 -6.26 -4.70 21.07
CA ASN A 2 -7.13 -4.49 22.26
C ASN A 2 -8.60 -4.17 21.91
N THR A 3 -9.04 -4.51 20.71
CA THR A 3 -10.43 -4.32 20.27
C THR A 3 -11.18 -5.64 20.27
N ARG A 4 -12.50 -5.61 20.47
CA ARG A 4 -13.35 -6.81 20.41
C ARG A 4 -13.18 -7.54 19.08
N LEU A 5 -13.21 -6.83 17.96
CA LEU A 5 -12.98 -7.41 16.63
C LEU A 5 -11.65 -8.15 16.57
N GLY A 6 -10.57 -7.55 17.07
CA GLY A 6 -9.25 -8.19 17.04
C GLY A 6 -9.14 -9.42 17.95
N ALA A 7 -9.89 -9.46 19.05
CA ALA A 7 -9.95 -10.63 19.92
C ALA A 7 -10.76 -11.76 19.27
N ASP A 8 -11.90 -11.43 18.64
CA ASP A 8 -12.75 -12.39 17.94
C ASP A 8 -12.01 -12.97 16.71
N THR A 9 -11.31 -12.14 15.93
CA THR A 9 -10.46 -12.60 14.81
C THR A 9 -9.36 -13.53 15.28
N ALA A 10 -8.64 -13.16 16.35
CA ALA A 10 -7.57 -14.01 16.90
C ALA A 10 -8.10 -15.37 17.37
N ALA A 11 -9.28 -15.42 17.99
CA ALA A 11 -9.89 -16.67 18.43
C ALA A 11 -10.31 -17.56 17.25
N ILE A 12 -10.80 -16.96 16.15
CA ILE A 12 -11.13 -17.68 14.93
C ILE A 12 -9.85 -18.23 14.26
N GLU A 13 -8.82 -17.42 14.16
CA GLU A 13 -7.53 -17.82 13.58
C GLU A 13 -6.83 -18.91 14.42
N GLU A 14 -6.95 -18.86 15.74
CA GLU A 14 -6.44 -19.91 16.62
C GLU A 14 -7.16 -21.24 16.45
N ALA A 15 -8.49 -21.20 16.23
CA ALA A 15 -9.32 -22.39 16.14
C ALA A 15 -9.30 -23.03 14.74
N PHE A 16 -9.29 -22.21 13.68
CA PHE A 16 -9.48 -22.65 12.28
C PHE A 16 -8.30 -22.36 11.37
N GLY A 17 -7.25 -21.67 11.86
CA GLY A 17 -6.16 -21.16 11.06
C GLY A 17 -6.49 -19.85 10.35
N LYS A 18 -5.50 -19.26 9.72
CA LYS A 18 -5.71 -18.08 8.85
C LYS A 18 -6.35 -18.50 7.56
N SER A 19 -7.30 -17.73 7.05
CA SER A 19 -8.00 -18.04 5.83
C SER A 19 -8.37 -16.76 5.08
N ASP A 20 -7.98 -16.70 3.81
CA ASP A 20 -8.45 -15.70 2.85
C ASP A 20 -9.12 -16.43 1.67
N THR A 21 -10.06 -15.78 1.02
CA THR A 21 -10.78 -16.32 -0.12
C THR A 21 -10.44 -15.54 -1.37
N TRP A 22 -9.86 -16.23 -2.36
CA TRP A 22 -9.53 -15.64 -3.65
C TRP A 22 -10.40 -16.27 -4.74
N VAL A 23 -10.67 -15.50 -5.76
CA VAL A 23 -11.48 -15.92 -6.90
C VAL A 23 -10.69 -15.74 -8.17
N VAL A 24 -10.54 -16.83 -8.93
CA VAL A 24 -10.00 -16.81 -10.29
C VAL A 24 -11.18 -16.96 -11.25
N LEU A 25 -11.27 -16.04 -12.21
CA LEU A 25 -12.17 -16.15 -13.35
C LEU A 25 -11.36 -16.50 -14.59
N VAL A 26 -11.77 -17.53 -15.31
CA VAL A 26 -11.18 -17.96 -16.58
C VAL A 26 -12.28 -18.13 -17.63
N PRO A 27 -11.99 -18.05 -18.92
CA PRO A 27 -12.97 -18.28 -19.98
C PRO A 27 -13.65 -19.64 -19.84
N GLU A 28 -14.95 -19.65 -20.10
CA GLU A 28 -15.77 -20.87 -20.14
C GLU A 28 -15.38 -21.75 -21.32
N GLY A 29 -15.48 -23.07 -21.18
CA GLY A 29 -15.49 -24.03 -22.29
C GLY A 29 -14.32 -25.00 -22.33
N ASP A 30 -13.13 -24.63 -21.85
CA ASP A 30 -11.96 -25.53 -21.83
C ASP A 30 -11.80 -26.20 -20.46
N THR A 31 -12.60 -27.25 -20.23
CA THR A 31 -12.56 -27.99 -18.96
C THR A 31 -11.26 -28.77 -18.74
N ALA A 32 -10.54 -29.13 -19.82
CA ALA A 32 -9.25 -29.82 -19.70
C ALA A 32 -8.18 -28.87 -19.14
N THR A 33 -8.01 -27.69 -19.75
CA THR A 33 -7.08 -26.66 -19.24
C THR A 33 -7.49 -26.15 -17.85
N GLN A 34 -8.80 -26.07 -17.55
CA GLN A 34 -9.28 -25.72 -16.21
C GLN A 34 -8.91 -26.79 -15.17
N ALA A 35 -8.95 -28.08 -15.52
CA ALA A 35 -8.53 -29.16 -14.62
C ALA A 35 -7.01 -29.12 -14.36
N GLU A 36 -6.21 -28.94 -15.41
CA GLU A 36 -4.76 -28.79 -15.27
C GLU A 36 -4.38 -27.56 -14.41
N LEU A 37 -5.09 -26.44 -14.59
CA LEU A 37 -4.92 -25.25 -13.74
C LEU A 37 -5.29 -25.57 -12.27
N SER A 38 -6.41 -26.28 -12.05
CA SER A 38 -6.82 -26.66 -10.69
C SER A 38 -5.77 -27.52 -10.01
N ASP A 39 -5.24 -28.53 -10.71
CA ASP A 39 -4.16 -29.39 -10.21
C ASP A 39 -2.90 -28.57 -9.87
N ALA A 40 -2.53 -27.63 -10.73
CA ALA A 40 -1.38 -26.76 -10.49
C ALA A 40 -1.59 -25.82 -9.28
N LEU A 41 -2.81 -25.31 -9.08
CA LEU A 41 -3.17 -24.51 -7.92
C LEU A 41 -3.19 -25.32 -6.63
N HIS A 42 -3.70 -26.57 -6.67
CA HIS A 42 -3.63 -27.51 -5.54
C HIS A 42 -2.20 -27.89 -5.13
N ALA A 43 -1.25 -27.82 -6.06
CA ALA A 43 0.18 -28.04 -5.77
C ALA A 43 0.83 -26.90 -4.96
N ILE A 44 0.12 -25.77 -4.76
CA ILE A 44 0.58 -24.67 -3.92
C ILE A 44 0.17 -24.99 -2.46
N PRO A 45 1.13 -25.15 -1.52
CA PRO A 45 0.82 -25.62 -0.17
C PRO A 45 -0.12 -24.70 0.62
N GLU A 46 -0.11 -23.41 0.31
CA GLU A 46 -0.94 -22.40 0.94
C GLU A 46 -2.40 -22.43 0.43
N VAL A 47 -2.68 -23.06 -0.72
CA VAL A 47 -4.04 -23.27 -1.24
C VAL A 47 -4.63 -24.51 -0.58
N THR A 48 -5.52 -24.31 0.37
CA THR A 48 -6.09 -25.39 1.18
C THR A 48 -7.37 -26.00 0.61
N GLY A 49 -8.00 -25.31 -0.35
CA GLY A 49 -9.20 -25.81 -1.02
C GLY A 49 -9.53 -25.01 -2.27
N ILE A 50 -10.11 -25.70 -3.24
CA ILE A 50 -10.61 -25.09 -4.49
C ILE A 50 -12.05 -25.51 -4.68
N LEU A 51 -12.95 -24.55 -4.89
CA LEU A 51 -14.32 -24.77 -5.28
C LEU A 51 -14.49 -24.32 -6.73
N SER A 52 -14.51 -25.25 -7.65
CA SER A 52 -14.69 -25.00 -9.07
C SER A 52 -15.60 -26.01 -9.74
N TYR A 53 -15.96 -25.77 -11.00
CA TYR A 53 -16.73 -26.71 -11.77
C TYR A 53 -15.99 -28.06 -11.91
N VAL A 54 -14.71 -28.01 -12.26
CA VAL A 54 -13.90 -29.21 -12.50
C VAL A 54 -13.62 -30.02 -11.24
N ASP A 55 -13.53 -29.37 -10.08
CA ASP A 55 -13.29 -30.05 -8.79
C ASP A 55 -14.57 -30.68 -8.21
N ASN A 56 -15.72 -30.04 -8.40
CA ASN A 56 -16.96 -30.49 -7.78
C ASN A 56 -17.82 -31.36 -8.68
N ALA A 57 -17.95 -31.03 -9.98
CA ALA A 57 -18.69 -31.82 -10.92
C ALA A 57 -17.79 -32.85 -11.65
N GLY A 58 -16.50 -32.47 -11.87
CA GLY A 58 -15.55 -33.24 -12.64
C GLY A 58 -15.49 -32.79 -14.11
N ALA A 59 -14.28 -32.75 -14.66
CA ALA A 59 -14.04 -32.29 -16.04
C ALA A 59 -14.76 -33.11 -17.12
N SER A 60 -15.14 -34.38 -16.81
CA SER A 60 -15.81 -35.28 -17.72
C SER A 60 -17.34 -35.21 -17.67
N ILE A 61 -17.92 -34.49 -16.73
CA ILE A 61 -19.39 -34.37 -16.61
C ILE A 61 -19.85 -33.16 -17.42
N PRO A 62 -20.73 -33.32 -18.41
CA PRO A 62 -21.26 -32.19 -19.16
C PRO A 62 -22.13 -31.27 -18.28
N PRO A 63 -22.13 -29.92 -18.53
CA PRO A 63 -22.87 -28.94 -17.73
C PRO A 63 -24.39 -29.24 -17.61
N GLU A 64 -24.98 -29.86 -18.59
CA GLU A 64 -26.40 -30.23 -18.59
C GLU A 64 -26.81 -31.25 -17.50
N PHE A 65 -25.86 -31.96 -16.91
CA PHE A 65 -26.09 -32.90 -15.81
C PHE A 65 -25.94 -32.27 -14.43
N VAL A 66 -25.50 -31.01 -14.36
CA VAL A 66 -25.35 -30.26 -13.10
C VAL A 66 -26.59 -29.41 -12.84
N PRO A 67 -27.14 -29.39 -11.62
CA PRO A 67 -28.28 -28.53 -11.29
C PRO A 67 -28.04 -27.08 -11.69
N SER A 68 -29.00 -26.46 -12.37
CA SER A 68 -28.86 -25.13 -12.96
C SER A 68 -28.46 -24.03 -11.95
N ASP A 69 -28.93 -24.18 -10.70
CA ASP A 69 -28.63 -23.22 -9.64
C ASP A 69 -27.16 -23.31 -9.17
N THR A 70 -26.64 -24.54 -9.09
CA THR A 70 -25.22 -24.77 -8.77
C THR A 70 -24.32 -24.35 -9.95
N LEU A 71 -24.73 -24.69 -11.17
CA LEU A 71 -23.97 -24.35 -12.37
C LEU A 71 -23.81 -22.83 -12.50
N LYS A 72 -24.86 -22.03 -12.28
CA LYS A 72 -24.82 -20.55 -12.34
C LYS A 72 -23.91 -19.94 -11.30
N LEU A 73 -23.62 -20.62 -10.20
CA LEU A 73 -22.68 -20.14 -9.19
C LEU A 73 -21.23 -20.33 -9.64
N LEU A 74 -20.95 -21.29 -10.52
CA LEU A 74 -19.60 -21.66 -10.95
C LEU A 74 -19.30 -21.21 -12.38
N VAL A 75 -20.34 -21.16 -13.23
CA VAL A 75 -20.20 -20.78 -14.64
C VAL A 75 -21.27 -19.75 -14.99
N SER A 76 -20.86 -18.57 -15.41
CA SER A 76 -21.77 -17.48 -15.77
C SER A 76 -21.07 -16.43 -16.63
N GLY A 77 -21.81 -15.83 -17.58
CA GLY A 77 -21.33 -14.70 -18.37
C GLY A 77 -20.13 -15.01 -19.27
N GLY A 78 -19.95 -16.29 -19.66
CA GLY A 78 -18.79 -16.70 -20.47
C GLY A 78 -17.52 -16.98 -19.64
N TYR A 79 -17.65 -17.03 -18.31
CA TYR A 79 -16.53 -17.31 -17.40
C TYR A 79 -16.84 -18.49 -16.48
N THR A 80 -15.79 -19.23 -16.15
CA THR A 80 -15.78 -20.22 -15.05
C THR A 80 -15.09 -19.59 -13.85
N ARG A 81 -15.72 -19.75 -12.67
CA ARG A 81 -15.21 -19.26 -11.40
C ARG A 81 -14.57 -20.39 -10.60
N MET A 82 -13.33 -20.16 -10.18
CA MET A 82 -12.62 -21.01 -9.22
C MET A 82 -12.44 -20.21 -7.92
N VAL A 83 -12.99 -20.70 -6.82
CA VAL A 83 -12.88 -20.07 -5.50
C VAL A 83 -11.81 -20.81 -4.71
N LEU A 84 -10.72 -20.12 -4.42
CA LEU A 84 -9.59 -20.64 -3.69
C LEU A 84 -9.72 -20.27 -2.20
N THR A 85 -9.53 -21.23 -1.32
CA THR A 85 -9.30 -20.98 0.11
C THR A 85 -7.82 -21.02 0.36
N VAL A 86 -7.28 -19.92 0.87
CA VAL A 86 -5.84 -19.74 1.00
C VAL A 86 -5.47 -19.54 2.47
N ASN A 87 -4.51 -20.31 2.98
CA ASN A 87 -3.97 -20.15 4.33
C ASN A 87 -2.84 -19.11 4.31
N ALA A 88 -3.20 -17.84 4.28
CA ALA A 88 -2.26 -16.73 4.31
C ALA A 88 -2.87 -15.50 5.00
N ASP A 89 -2.00 -14.59 5.40
CA ASP A 89 -2.40 -13.24 5.80
C ASP A 89 -2.86 -12.44 4.57
N THR A 90 -3.60 -11.37 4.81
CA THR A 90 -4.02 -10.43 3.75
C THR A 90 -2.94 -9.39 3.42
N GLU A 91 -1.84 -9.36 4.20
CA GLU A 91 -0.75 -8.38 4.11
C GLU A 91 0.61 -9.04 4.43
N GLY A 92 1.69 -8.40 3.95
CA GLY A 92 3.06 -8.78 4.23
C GLY A 92 3.72 -9.56 3.10
N ASP A 93 5.06 -9.66 3.16
CA ASP A 93 5.88 -10.18 2.06
C ASP A 93 5.51 -11.62 1.66
N ALA A 94 5.16 -12.46 2.63
CA ALA A 94 4.74 -13.84 2.36
C ALA A 94 3.40 -13.91 1.62
N ALA A 95 2.42 -13.08 2.03
CA ALA A 95 1.12 -13.00 1.36
C ALA A 95 1.29 -12.45 -0.06
N PHE A 96 2.11 -11.44 -0.25
CA PHE A 96 2.37 -10.84 -1.55
C PHE A 96 3.10 -11.79 -2.50
N ALA A 97 4.11 -12.52 -2.02
CA ALA A 97 4.78 -13.57 -2.78
C ALA A 97 3.81 -14.69 -3.21
N LEU A 98 2.81 -15.00 -2.38
CA LEU A 98 1.79 -15.97 -2.72
C LEU A 98 0.83 -15.45 -3.82
N VAL A 99 0.45 -14.17 -3.78
CA VAL A 99 -0.34 -13.54 -4.87
C VAL A 99 0.41 -13.65 -6.18
N GLU A 100 1.70 -13.30 -6.20
CA GLU A 100 2.55 -13.42 -7.39
C GLU A 100 2.63 -14.87 -7.90
N LYS A 101 2.81 -15.83 -6.98
CA LYS A 101 2.90 -17.26 -7.32
C LYS A 101 1.60 -17.77 -7.94
N VAL A 102 0.44 -17.45 -7.33
CA VAL A 102 -0.88 -17.85 -7.87
C VAL A 102 -1.11 -17.18 -9.22
N ARG A 103 -0.81 -15.89 -9.35
CA ARG A 103 -0.93 -15.14 -10.60
C ARG A 103 -0.07 -15.73 -11.72
N ALA A 104 1.19 -16.03 -11.42
CA ALA A 104 2.10 -16.66 -12.38
C ALA A 104 1.62 -18.07 -12.79
N THR A 105 1.05 -18.84 -11.85
CA THR A 105 0.47 -20.16 -12.15
C THR A 105 -0.73 -20.03 -13.09
N VAL A 106 -1.67 -19.13 -12.80
CA VAL A 106 -2.85 -18.90 -13.67
C VAL A 106 -2.42 -18.44 -15.05
N GLN A 107 -1.42 -17.55 -15.12
CA GLN A 107 -0.90 -16.97 -16.36
C GLN A 107 -0.25 -18.01 -17.30
N GLN A 108 0.26 -19.13 -16.78
CA GLN A 108 0.80 -20.22 -17.60
C GLN A 108 -0.29 -20.90 -18.45
N TYR A 109 -1.51 -20.97 -17.96
CA TYR A 109 -2.65 -21.60 -18.63
C TYR A 109 -3.54 -20.60 -19.35
N TYR A 110 -3.65 -19.37 -18.82
CA TYR A 110 -4.45 -18.27 -19.36
C TYR A 110 -3.63 -16.98 -19.40
N PRO A 111 -2.74 -16.78 -20.38
CA PRO A 111 -1.79 -15.67 -20.42
C PRO A 111 -2.44 -14.27 -20.39
N ASP A 112 -3.57 -14.10 -21.09
CA ASP A 112 -4.20 -12.81 -21.35
C ASP A 112 -5.70 -12.78 -20.99
N ALA A 113 -6.24 -13.84 -20.41
CA ALA A 113 -7.70 -14.01 -20.26
C ALA A 113 -8.07 -14.58 -18.89
N TYR A 114 -7.63 -13.92 -17.82
CA TYR A 114 -8.06 -14.27 -16.48
C TYR A 114 -8.23 -13.02 -15.62
N ASP A 115 -9.09 -13.12 -14.60
CA ASP A 115 -9.18 -12.16 -13.50
C ASP A 115 -8.89 -12.87 -12.18
N LEU A 116 -8.14 -12.23 -11.31
CA LEU A 116 -7.85 -12.70 -9.96
C LEU A 116 -8.27 -11.64 -8.96
N ALA A 117 -9.15 -11.99 -8.03
CA ALA A 117 -9.68 -11.10 -7.00
C ALA A 117 -9.69 -11.78 -5.62
N GLY A 118 -9.58 -10.98 -4.58
CA GLY A 118 -9.57 -11.41 -3.18
C GLY A 118 -9.08 -10.28 -2.31
N GLN A 119 -9.22 -10.39 -1.00
CA GLN A 119 -8.77 -9.32 -0.11
C GLN A 119 -7.25 -9.15 -0.16
N GLY A 120 -6.48 -10.24 -0.03
CA GLY A 120 -5.04 -10.22 -0.14
C GLY A 120 -4.56 -9.77 -1.53
N VAL A 121 -5.23 -10.20 -2.59
CA VAL A 121 -4.93 -9.76 -3.97
C VAL A 121 -5.16 -8.26 -4.14
N SER A 122 -6.29 -7.75 -3.67
CA SER A 122 -6.61 -6.31 -3.74
C SER A 122 -5.62 -5.47 -2.93
N THR A 123 -5.19 -5.98 -1.77
CA THR A 123 -4.17 -5.31 -0.95
C THR A 123 -2.82 -5.26 -1.67
N TYR A 124 -2.43 -6.36 -2.33
CA TYR A 124 -1.23 -6.42 -3.15
C TYR A 124 -1.27 -5.43 -4.33
N ASP A 125 -2.34 -5.46 -5.12
CA ASP A 125 -2.49 -4.58 -6.30
C ASP A 125 -2.51 -3.09 -5.90
N LEU A 126 -3.16 -2.80 -4.77
CA LEU A 126 -3.19 -1.45 -4.23
C LEU A 126 -1.80 -1.01 -3.75
N MET A 127 -1.06 -1.89 -3.07
CA MET A 127 0.31 -1.63 -2.62
C MET A 127 1.25 -1.41 -3.83
N ASP A 128 1.18 -2.25 -4.83
CA ASP A 128 2.02 -2.16 -6.04
C ASP A 128 1.74 -0.85 -6.80
N THR A 129 0.47 -0.54 -7.05
CA THR A 129 0.05 0.70 -7.71
C THR A 129 0.48 1.94 -6.92
N ILE A 130 0.23 1.96 -5.61
CA ILE A 130 0.59 3.09 -4.75
C ILE A 130 2.10 3.26 -4.69
N THR A 131 2.86 2.17 -4.57
CA THR A 131 4.33 2.24 -4.50
C THR A 131 4.92 2.80 -5.80
N ALA A 132 4.40 2.38 -6.95
CA ALA A 132 4.82 2.90 -8.25
C ALA A 132 4.49 4.38 -8.43
N ASP A 133 3.31 4.82 -8.00
CA ASP A 133 2.87 6.21 -8.14
C ASP A 133 3.45 7.13 -7.05
N MET A 134 3.76 6.60 -5.88
CA MET A 134 4.30 7.36 -4.76
C MET A 134 5.58 8.13 -5.11
N VAL A 135 6.49 7.51 -5.86
CA VAL A 135 7.74 8.16 -6.30
C VAL A 135 7.42 9.35 -7.20
N LYS A 136 6.48 9.19 -8.14
CA LYS A 136 6.08 10.26 -9.07
C LYS A 136 5.41 11.42 -8.33
N VAL A 137 4.46 11.09 -7.44
CA VAL A 137 3.71 12.08 -6.65
C VAL A 137 4.65 12.83 -5.71
N ASN A 138 5.57 12.13 -5.04
CA ASN A 138 6.54 12.75 -4.13
C ASN A 138 7.50 13.69 -4.88
N LEU A 139 8.04 13.26 -6.03
CA LEU A 139 8.88 14.12 -6.87
C LEU A 139 8.13 15.36 -7.37
N LEU A 140 6.86 15.21 -7.75
CA LEU A 140 6.02 16.32 -8.18
C LEU A 140 5.76 17.29 -7.03
N ALA A 141 5.48 16.77 -5.83
CA ALA A 141 5.26 17.58 -4.63
C ALA A 141 6.51 18.36 -4.22
N ILE A 142 7.67 17.70 -4.18
CA ILE A 142 8.97 18.32 -3.92
C ILE A 142 9.27 19.39 -4.97
N GLY A 143 9.05 19.10 -6.24
CA GLY A 143 9.25 20.05 -7.34
C GLY A 143 8.33 21.26 -7.25
N ALA A 144 7.06 21.07 -6.90
CA ALA A 144 6.12 22.16 -6.70
C ALA A 144 6.52 23.07 -5.52
N VAL A 145 6.87 22.48 -4.37
CA VAL A 145 7.36 23.22 -3.19
C VAL A 145 8.64 23.99 -3.53
N PHE A 146 9.58 23.32 -4.21
CA PHE A 146 10.83 23.97 -4.64
C PHE A 146 10.55 25.17 -5.56
N LEU A 147 9.66 25.01 -6.53
CA LEU A 147 9.28 26.07 -7.47
C LEU A 147 8.63 27.27 -6.74
N ILE A 148 7.71 27.01 -5.82
CA ILE A 148 7.06 28.05 -5.01
C ILE A 148 8.11 28.82 -4.20
N LEU A 149 8.99 28.12 -3.49
CA LEU A 149 10.07 28.74 -2.72
C LEU A 149 11.03 29.54 -3.60
N LEU A 150 11.35 29.05 -4.79
CA LEU A 150 12.19 29.73 -5.76
C LEU A 150 11.57 31.06 -6.23
N LEU A 151 10.29 31.03 -6.56
CA LEU A 151 9.55 32.24 -6.98
C LEU A 151 9.44 33.28 -5.85
N MET A 152 9.19 32.82 -4.62
CA MET A 152 9.09 33.70 -3.45
C MET A 152 10.43 34.33 -3.07
N LYS A 153 11.49 33.53 -3.01
CA LYS A 153 12.79 33.98 -2.50
C LYS A 153 13.72 34.57 -3.55
N ARG A 154 13.44 34.33 -4.85
CA ARG A 154 14.26 34.77 -6.00
C ARG A 154 15.76 34.44 -5.87
N GLN A 155 16.07 33.38 -5.15
CA GLN A 155 17.41 32.85 -4.89
C GLN A 155 17.35 31.34 -4.97
N LEU A 156 18.37 30.69 -5.57
CA LEU A 156 18.40 29.23 -5.75
C LEU A 156 18.85 28.46 -4.50
N LEU A 157 19.81 29.00 -3.78
CA LEU A 157 20.46 28.28 -2.68
C LEU A 157 19.53 28.03 -1.50
N LEU A 158 18.71 29.02 -1.14
CA LEU A 158 17.82 28.93 0.01
C LEU A 158 16.71 27.86 -0.17
N PRO A 159 15.95 27.82 -1.28
CA PRO A 159 15.00 26.74 -1.55
C PRO A 159 15.62 25.35 -1.52
N VAL A 160 16.83 25.17 -2.07
CA VAL A 160 17.52 23.87 -2.04
C VAL A 160 17.79 23.44 -0.59
N ILE A 161 18.34 24.34 0.24
CA ILE A 161 18.62 24.00 1.64
C ILE A 161 17.35 23.69 2.42
N LEU A 162 16.27 24.46 2.23
CA LEU A 162 15.00 24.26 2.91
C LEU A 162 14.37 22.91 2.52
N VAL A 163 14.27 22.63 1.23
CA VAL A 163 13.71 21.35 0.73
C VAL A 163 14.53 20.16 1.23
N LEU A 164 15.85 20.21 1.14
CA LEU A 164 16.72 19.14 1.66
C LEU A 164 16.56 18.93 3.17
N SER A 165 16.40 20.01 3.93
CA SER A 165 16.19 19.93 5.39
C SER A 165 14.85 19.29 5.72
N ILE A 166 13.79 19.61 4.98
CA ILE A 166 12.45 19.03 5.14
C ILE A 166 12.47 17.53 4.78
N GLU A 167 13.03 17.19 3.62
CA GLU A 167 13.14 15.79 3.19
C GLU A 167 13.95 14.95 4.16
N THR A 168 15.06 15.49 4.67
CA THR A 168 15.87 14.80 5.68
C THR A 168 15.07 14.53 6.95
N ALA A 169 14.28 15.49 7.41
CA ALA A 169 13.42 15.31 8.59
C ALA A 169 12.33 14.25 8.35
N ILE A 170 11.73 14.22 7.15
CA ILE A 170 10.76 13.18 6.75
C ILE A 170 11.42 11.80 6.77
N TRP A 171 12.59 11.66 6.16
CA TRP A 171 13.31 10.37 6.12
C TRP A 171 13.72 9.88 7.51
N ILE A 172 14.17 10.77 8.39
CA ILE A 172 14.48 10.41 9.79
C ILE A 172 13.21 9.92 10.50
N ASN A 173 12.09 10.62 10.35
CA ASN A 173 10.82 10.23 10.96
C ASN A 173 10.35 8.85 10.48
N LEU A 174 10.42 8.60 9.19
CA LEU A 174 10.03 7.33 8.59
C LEU A 174 11.00 6.17 8.88
N ALA A 175 12.27 6.47 9.19
CA ALA A 175 13.25 5.46 9.59
C ALA A 175 13.03 4.94 11.02
N ILE A 176 12.41 5.72 11.92
CA ILE A 176 12.20 5.34 13.33
C ILE A 176 11.42 4.02 13.48
N PRO A 177 10.28 3.80 12.81
CA PRO A 177 9.55 2.53 12.86
C PRO A 177 10.39 1.34 12.39
N TYR A 178 11.17 1.51 11.33
CA TYR A 178 12.07 0.47 10.81
C TYR A 178 13.08 0.01 11.88
N PHE A 179 13.75 0.93 12.55
CA PHE A 179 14.69 0.61 13.64
C PHE A 179 14.01 -0.01 14.88
N ARG A 180 12.70 0.18 15.03
CA ARG A 180 11.90 -0.45 16.09
C ARG A 180 11.31 -1.78 15.69
N GLY A 181 11.62 -2.31 14.50
CA GLY A 181 11.07 -3.55 13.96
C GLY A 181 9.56 -3.49 13.72
N ARG A 182 9.02 -2.31 13.46
CA ARG A 182 7.60 -2.11 13.17
C ARG A 182 7.43 -1.81 11.68
N HIS A 183 6.54 -2.53 11.04
CA HIS A 183 6.12 -2.21 9.68
C HIS A 183 5.15 -1.03 9.70
N VAL A 184 5.37 -0.08 8.83
CA VAL A 184 4.42 1.03 8.59
C VAL A 184 3.56 0.64 7.40
N PHE A 185 2.26 0.64 7.61
CA PHE A 185 1.31 0.43 6.52
C PHE A 185 1.51 1.49 5.43
N TYR A 186 1.55 1.07 4.18
CA TYR A 186 1.92 1.93 3.05
C TYR A 186 1.05 3.20 2.92
N ILE A 187 -0.26 3.12 3.23
CA ILE A 187 -1.14 4.30 3.24
C ILE A 187 -0.72 5.28 4.33
N ALA A 188 -0.35 4.79 5.51
CA ALA A 188 0.12 5.65 6.60
C ALA A 188 1.42 6.36 6.22
N TYR A 189 2.36 5.67 5.55
CA TYR A 189 3.57 6.28 5.00
C TYR A 189 3.23 7.45 4.07
N LEU A 190 2.30 7.26 3.14
CA LEU A 190 1.88 8.27 2.17
C LEU A 190 1.26 9.49 2.85
N ILE A 191 0.35 9.25 3.79
CA ILE A 191 -0.34 10.31 4.56
C ILE A 191 0.68 11.10 5.38
N ILE A 192 1.57 10.42 6.12
CA ILE A 192 2.59 11.06 6.96
C ILE A 192 3.53 11.89 6.10
N SER A 193 4.06 11.35 5.00
CA SER A 193 4.97 12.05 4.10
C SER A 193 4.34 13.33 3.53
N THR A 194 3.09 13.23 3.02
CA THR A 194 2.39 14.37 2.41
C THR A 194 2.05 15.45 3.43
N ILE A 195 1.50 15.07 4.60
CA ILE A 195 1.16 16.02 5.65
C ILE A 195 2.42 16.69 6.20
N GLN A 196 3.48 15.92 6.42
CA GLN A 196 4.72 16.45 6.95
C GLN A 196 5.37 17.44 5.98
N LEU A 197 5.41 17.13 4.67
CA LEU A 197 5.90 18.05 3.65
C LEU A 197 5.10 19.35 3.66
N GLY A 198 3.77 19.29 3.60
CA GLY A 198 2.90 20.46 3.59
C GLY A 198 3.01 21.31 4.86
N ALA A 199 2.99 20.68 6.04
CA ALA A 199 3.02 21.40 7.31
C ALA A 199 4.39 22.01 7.63
N THR A 200 5.50 21.40 7.18
CA THR A 200 6.84 21.89 7.52
C THR A 200 7.33 23.02 6.62
N VAL A 201 6.78 23.15 5.42
CA VAL A 201 7.15 24.22 4.47
C VAL A 201 6.88 25.60 5.07
N ASP A 202 5.73 25.80 5.70
CA ASP A 202 5.34 27.08 6.29
C ASP A 202 6.30 27.50 7.42
N TYR A 203 6.74 26.54 8.24
CA TYR A 203 7.72 26.82 9.29
C TYR A 203 9.10 27.13 8.73
N ALA A 204 9.49 26.46 7.65
CA ALA A 204 10.74 26.75 6.97
C ALA A 204 10.76 28.15 6.34
N ILE A 205 9.63 28.58 5.75
CA ILE A 205 9.44 29.92 5.23
C ILE A 205 9.51 30.94 6.38
N LEU A 206 8.75 30.75 7.45
CA LEU A 206 8.72 31.64 8.60
C LEU A 206 10.12 31.80 9.21
N PHE A 207 10.83 30.70 9.43
CA PHE A 207 12.20 30.72 9.96
C PHE A 207 13.17 31.52 9.04
N SER A 208 13.07 31.25 7.74
CA SER A 208 13.88 31.92 6.73
C SER A 208 13.62 33.44 6.68
N ASP A 209 12.36 33.86 6.74
CA ASP A 209 11.98 35.26 6.69
C ASP A 209 12.44 36.02 7.93
N ARG A 210 12.20 35.42 9.11
CA ARG A 210 12.69 36.02 10.37
C ARG A 210 14.23 36.10 10.43
N TYR A 211 14.90 35.07 9.91
CA TYR A 211 16.36 35.12 9.83
C TYR A 211 16.83 36.22 8.90
N GLN A 212 16.25 36.42 7.73
CA GLN A 212 16.62 37.49 6.81
C GLN A 212 16.34 38.86 7.41
N GLU A 213 15.19 39.05 8.06
CA GLU A 213 14.86 40.30 8.76
C GLU A 213 15.88 40.66 9.84
N PHE A 214 16.25 39.70 10.69
CA PHE A 214 17.28 39.94 11.72
C PHE A 214 18.69 40.14 11.15
N ARG A 215 18.97 39.57 9.97
CA ARG A 215 20.25 39.75 9.28
C ARG A 215 20.50 41.18 8.76
N GLU A 216 19.46 41.97 8.62
CA GLU A 216 19.60 43.39 8.23
C GLU A 216 20.25 44.23 9.33
N THR A 217 20.06 43.83 10.59
CA THR A 217 20.50 44.62 11.75
C THR A 217 21.48 43.90 12.67
N LEU A 218 21.56 42.59 12.64
CA LEU A 218 22.34 41.75 13.53
C LEU A 218 23.42 40.95 12.78
N ASP A 219 24.47 40.56 13.48
CA ASP A 219 25.41 39.58 12.95
C ASP A 219 24.82 38.19 12.80
N LYS A 220 25.53 37.25 12.12
CA LYS A 220 25.03 35.91 11.85
C LYS A 220 24.60 35.13 13.10
N LYS A 221 25.38 35.19 14.18
CA LYS A 221 25.13 34.45 15.42
C LYS A 221 23.97 35.04 16.18
N GLN A 222 23.90 36.36 16.29
CA GLN A 222 22.83 37.09 16.94
C GLN A 222 21.51 36.92 16.18
N ALA A 223 21.53 36.99 14.84
CA ALA A 223 20.37 36.79 14.01
C ALA A 223 19.77 35.36 14.15
N ILE A 224 20.62 34.31 14.17
CA ILE A 224 20.17 32.95 14.40
C ILE A 224 19.52 32.81 15.79
N ALA A 225 20.19 33.34 16.84
CA ALA A 225 19.68 33.25 18.21
C ALA A 225 18.32 33.97 18.34
N ALA A 226 18.18 35.16 17.77
CA ALA A 226 16.94 35.93 17.75
C ALA A 226 15.83 35.20 16.98
N THR A 227 16.17 34.62 15.81
CA THR A 227 15.22 33.83 15.00
C THR A 227 14.72 32.61 15.76
N VAL A 228 15.60 31.80 16.33
CA VAL A 228 15.24 30.62 17.11
C VAL A 228 14.33 31.02 18.28
N SER A 229 14.70 32.04 19.04
CA SER A 229 13.90 32.53 20.17
C SER A 229 12.47 32.95 19.75
N THR A 230 12.34 33.63 18.62
CA THR A 230 11.05 34.16 18.15
C THR A 230 10.19 33.06 17.51
N VAL A 231 10.77 32.17 16.72
CA VAL A 231 10.03 31.16 15.93
C VAL A 231 9.71 29.92 16.74
N THR A 232 10.54 29.53 17.71
CA THR A 232 10.37 28.31 18.50
C THR A 232 8.99 28.22 19.16
N THR A 233 8.51 29.31 19.73
CA THR A 233 7.19 29.34 20.38
C THR A 233 6.07 29.02 19.38
N SER A 234 6.11 29.64 18.21
CA SER A 234 5.12 29.38 17.14
C SER A 234 5.20 27.95 16.63
N VAL A 235 6.40 27.43 16.37
CA VAL A 235 6.62 26.06 15.89
C VAL A 235 6.15 25.02 16.92
N ILE A 236 6.47 25.20 18.19
CA ILE A 236 6.04 24.26 19.25
C ILE A 236 4.52 24.32 19.42
N THR A 237 3.91 25.50 19.43
CA THR A 237 2.47 25.65 19.65
C THR A 237 1.65 25.03 18.51
N THR A 238 2.08 25.18 17.27
CA THR A 238 1.35 24.66 16.09
C THR A 238 1.80 23.26 15.68
N GLY A 239 3.04 22.86 15.96
CA GLY A 239 3.57 21.53 15.67
C GLY A 239 3.19 20.47 16.70
N SER A 240 2.96 20.84 17.96
CA SER A 240 2.60 19.86 19.01
C SER A 240 1.30 19.09 18.76
N PRO A 241 0.22 19.67 18.21
CA PRO A 241 -0.97 18.91 17.84
C PRO A 241 -0.74 17.90 16.71
N LEU A 242 0.28 18.10 15.87
CA LEU A 242 0.64 17.19 14.78
C LEU A 242 1.56 16.04 15.23
N ALA A 243 2.09 16.13 16.44
CA ALA A 243 3.00 15.12 17.01
C ALA A 243 2.28 14.05 17.86
N VAL A 244 0.95 14.16 18.06
CA VAL A 244 0.08 13.22 18.76
C VAL A 244 -0.59 12.30 17.77
#